data_5d274392e66f2ac2df6a41cdc0979d7d
#
_entry.id   5d274392e66f2ac2df6a41cdc0979d7d
#
_cell.length_a   1.000
_cell.length_b   1.000
_cell.length_c   1.000
_cell.angle_alpha   90.00
_cell.angle_beta   90.00
_cell.angle_gamma   90.00
#
_symmetry.space_group_name_H-M   'P 1'
#
loop_
_entity.id
_entity.type
_entity.pdbx_description
1 polymer ?
#
loop_
_entity_poly.entity_id
_entity_poly.type
_entity_poly.pdbx_seq_one_letter_code
_entity_poly.pdbx_strand_id
1 'polypeptide(L)'
;VEVVVPVLNEGHVLARSIQTLHAFLNEHLPYDWTVVIAENGSHDNTLDEAHRLAAVLPRVRVLTTTQPGRGRALRAAWTGTTADVVCYTDVDLSTSLAHLRPLVDAVLQGGYDIAVGSRRLPDSRVTRSWRRRMISHGYNLLLRAALGVRFSDAQTGFKALSRRVVIEVLPDVCDDSWFLDTELLVLAERRGYRIADLPVTWVEDDDSRVKLLRTAWDDVRGVARLWRTR
;
A
#
# COMPACT_ATOMS: atom_id res chain seq x y z
N VAL A 1 10.29 2.15 11.88
CA VAL A 1 9.23 2.19 10.85
C VAL A 1 9.86 2.25 9.47
N GLU A 2 9.37 1.50 8.51
CA GLU A 2 9.82 1.60 7.13
C GLU A 2 8.63 1.98 6.22
N VAL A 3 8.77 3.07 5.46
CA VAL A 3 7.74 3.55 4.54
C VAL A 3 8.18 3.24 3.11
N VAL A 4 7.46 2.34 2.44
CA VAL A 4 7.75 1.89 1.08
C VAL A 4 6.91 2.70 0.09
N VAL A 5 7.55 3.19 -0.96
CA VAL A 5 6.91 3.88 -2.09
C VAL A 5 7.21 3.08 -3.36
N PRO A 6 6.26 2.23 -3.83
CA PRO A 6 6.45 1.49 -5.06
C PRO A 6 6.31 2.42 -6.26
N VAL A 7 7.27 2.36 -7.20
CA VAL A 7 7.31 3.25 -8.37
C VAL A 7 7.57 2.49 -9.67
N LEU A 8 6.89 2.90 -10.74
CA LEU A 8 7.08 2.40 -12.10
C LEU A 8 6.77 3.51 -13.11
N ASN A 9 7.79 4.04 -13.77
CA ASN A 9 7.70 5.15 -14.72
C ASN A 9 7.08 6.43 -14.12
N GLU A 10 7.56 6.83 -12.94
CA GLU A 10 7.06 7.95 -12.14
C GLU A 10 8.11 9.06 -11.96
N GLY A 11 9.12 9.12 -12.84
CA GLY A 11 10.22 10.06 -12.75
C GLY A 11 9.79 11.53 -12.66
N HIS A 12 8.66 11.88 -13.27
CA HIS A 12 8.12 13.25 -13.31
C HIS A 12 7.53 13.73 -11.97
N VAL A 13 7.09 12.83 -11.09
CA VAL A 13 6.50 13.18 -9.76
C VAL A 13 7.38 12.76 -8.59
N LEU A 14 8.30 11.82 -8.82
CA LEU A 14 9.07 11.15 -7.77
C LEU A 14 9.79 12.13 -6.83
N ALA A 15 10.50 13.10 -7.38
CA ALA A 15 11.27 14.06 -6.57
C ALA A 15 10.37 14.82 -5.59
N ARG A 16 9.29 15.39 -6.09
CA ARG A 16 8.33 16.15 -5.27
C ARG A 16 7.73 15.28 -4.18
N SER A 17 7.30 14.07 -4.53
CA SER A 17 6.63 13.16 -3.63
C SER A 17 7.54 12.68 -2.50
N ILE A 18 8.77 12.26 -2.82
CA ILE A 18 9.73 11.79 -1.81
C ILE A 18 10.20 12.92 -0.90
N GLN A 19 10.46 14.13 -1.45
CA GLN A 19 10.80 15.29 -0.63
C GLN A 19 9.68 15.68 0.32
N THR A 20 8.43 15.67 -0.15
CA THR A 20 7.25 15.95 0.68
C THR A 20 7.08 14.91 1.78
N LEU A 21 7.18 13.63 1.44
CA LEU A 21 7.10 12.53 2.41
C LEU A 21 8.24 12.63 3.45
N HIS A 22 9.46 12.85 3.00
CA HIS A 22 10.64 12.98 3.87
C HIS A 22 10.49 14.14 4.86
N ALA A 23 10.09 15.32 4.39
CA ALA A 23 9.85 16.48 5.24
C ALA A 23 8.77 16.20 6.28
N PHE A 24 7.65 15.60 5.83
CA PHE A 24 6.56 15.21 6.71
C PHE A 24 7.00 14.23 7.81
N LEU A 25 7.76 13.21 7.46
CA LEU A 25 8.25 12.21 8.41
C LEU A 25 9.19 12.83 9.45
N ASN A 26 10.07 13.73 9.04
CA ASN A 26 10.96 14.45 9.95
C ASN A 26 10.19 15.28 10.99
N GLU A 27 9.08 15.91 10.58
CA GLU A 27 8.33 16.83 11.44
C GLU A 27 7.30 16.12 12.31
N HIS A 28 6.68 15.04 11.79
CA HIS A 28 5.44 14.51 12.39
C HIS A 28 5.52 13.06 12.86
N LEU A 29 6.56 12.28 12.47
CA LEU A 29 6.66 10.89 12.89
C LEU A 29 7.70 10.74 14.03
N PRO A 30 7.28 10.52 15.29
CA PRO A 30 8.17 10.47 16.45
C PRO A 30 8.86 9.11 16.64
N TYR A 31 9.07 8.38 15.57
CA TYR A 31 9.72 7.06 15.52
C TYR A 31 10.97 7.12 14.66
N ASP A 32 11.88 6.19 14.83
CA ASP A 32 12.94 5.97 13.86
C ASP A 32 12.33 5.42 12.56
N TRP A 33 12.65 6.05 11.43
CA TRP A 33 12.04 5.73 10.15
C TRP A 33 13.04 5.70 8.99
N THR A 34 12.67 4.96 7.94
CA THR A 34 13.38 4.91 6.67
C THR A 34 12.35 4.93 5.53
N VAL A 35 12.65 5.65 4.45
CA VAL A 35 11.88 5.59 3.20
C VAL A 35 12.58 4.66 2.22
N VAL A 36 11.83 3.73 1.63
CA VAL A 36 12.29 2.85 0.56
C VAL A 36 11.59 3.18 -0.73
N ILE A 37 12.33 3.71 -1.70
CA ILE A 37 11.84 3.84 -3.07
C ILE A 37 11.96 2.46 -3.70
N ALA A 38 10.83 1.76 -3.86
CA ALA A 38 10.77 0.41 -4.42
C ALA A 38 10.52 0.50 -5.94
N GLU A 39 11.61 0.63 -6.69
CA GLU A 39 11.62 0.74 -8.13
C GLU A 39 11.41 -0.66 -8.77
N ASN A 40 10.50 -0.76 -9.71
CA ASN A 40 10.09 -2.05 -10.24
C ASN A 40 10.16 -2.16 -11.78
N GLY A 41 11.31 -1.82 -12.35
CA GLY A 41 11.62 -2.01 -13.76
C GLY A 41 11.15 -0.86 -14.65
N SER A 42 11.35 0.37 -14.25
CA SER A 42 11.04 1.55 -15.05
C SER A 42 11.91 1.65 -16.31
N HIS A 43 11.34 2.28 -17.34
CA HIS A 43 12.02 2.54 -18.62
C HIS A 43 12.28 4.03 -18.86
N ASP A 44 11.86 4.89 -17.93
CA ASP A 44 12.11 6.33 -17.93
C ASP A 44 13.25 6.69 -16.94
N ASN A 45 13.37 7.94 -16.57
CA ASN A 45 14.38 8.42 -15.63
C ASN A 45 14.08 8.15 -14.14
N THR A 46 13.06 7.32 -13.83
CA THR A 46 12.65 7.04 -12.43
C THR A 46 13.79 6.48 -11.59
N LEU A 47 14.56 5.53 -12.11
CA LEU A 47 15.65 4.90 -11.37
C LEU A 47 16.79 5.89 -11.06
N ASP A 48 17.19 6.69 -12.05
CA ASP A 48 18.24 7.70 -11.88
C ASP A 48 17.81 8.73 -10.84
N GLU A 49 16.57 9.18 -10.89
CA GLU A 49 16.01 10.11 -9.94
C GLU A 49 15.91 9.51 -8.53
N ALA A 50 15.54 8.23 -8.40
CA ALA A 50 15.53 7.53 -7.12
C ALA A 50 16.93 7.49 -6.48
N HIS A 51 17.96 7.14 -7.25
CA HIS A 51 19.35 7.15 -6.76
C HIS A 51 19.84 8.55 -6.38
N ARG A 52 19.48 9.57 -7.17
CA ARG A 52 19.79 10.96 -6.85
C ARG A 52 19.16 11.38 -5.52
N LEU A 53 17.89 11.03 -5.27
CA LEU A 53 17.21 11.35 -4.03
C LEU A 53 17.84 10.62 -2.84
N ALA A 54 18.16 9.33 -2.97
CA ALA A 54 18.82 8.56 -1.92
C ALA A 54 20.22 9.08 -1.58
N ALA A 55 20.91 9.70 -2.54
CA ALA A 55 22.23 10.30 -2.29
C ALA A 55 22.17 11.62 -1.51
N VAL A 56 21.05 12.36 -1.58
CA VAL A 56 20.92 13.69 -0.96
C VAL A 56 20.01 13.73 0.26
N LEU A 57 19.08 12.78 0.38
CA LEU A 57 18.14 12.72 1.49
C LEU A 57 18.55 11.62 2.48
N PRO A 58 18.85 11.96 3.74
CA PRO A 58 19.15 10.95 4.75
C PRO A 58 17.94 10.02 4.97
N ARG A 59 18.20 8.76 5.36
CA ARG A 59 17.16 7.75 5.62
C ARG A 59 16.31 7.40 4.40
N VAL A 60 16.75 7.73 3.18
CA VAL A 60 16.13 7.29 1.92
C VAL A 60 17.04 6.26 1.26
N ARG A 61 16.47 5.13 0.85
CA ARG A 61 17.20 4.10 0.11
C ARG A 61 16.40 3.64 -1.11
N VAL A 62 17.08 3.08 -2.09
CA VAL A 62 16.47 2.50 -3.28
C VAL A 62 16.54 0.98 -3.19
N LEU A 63 15.44 0.33 -3.57
CA LEU A 63 15.38 -1.08 -3.82
C LEU A 63 14.89 -1.26 -5.26
N THR A 64 15.59 -2.07 -6.05
CA THR A 64 15.22 -2.34 -7.44
C THR A 64 14.80 -3.78 -7.64
N THR A 65 13.77 -3.98 -8.45
CA THR A 65 13.39 -5.30 -8.94
C THR A 65 13.43 -5.31 -10.47
N THR A 66 13.95 -6.35 -11.05
CA THR A 66 14.14 -6.45 -12.52
C THR A 66 12.85 -6.70 -13.30
N GLN A 67 11.80 -7.15 -12.61
CA GLN A 67 10.51 -7.47 -13.24
C GLN A 67 9.43 -6.56 -12.68
N PRO A 68 8.60 -5.94 -13.53
CA PRO A 68 7.52 -5.08 -13.09
C PRO A 68 6.48 -5.86 -12.27
N GLY A 69 5.93 -5.19 -11.27
CA GLY A 69 4.90 -5.73 -10.39
C GLY A 69 4.89 -5.00 -9.05
N ARG A 70 3.83 -4.21 -8.80
CA ARG A 70 3.68 -3.44 -7.57
C ARG A 70 3.77 -4.34 -6.33
N GLY A 71 3.07 -5.46 -6.34
CA GLY A 71 3.13 -6.44 -5.26
C GLY A 71 4.52 -7.04 -5.07
N ARG A 72 5.25 -7.29 -6.17
CA ARG A 72 6.63 -7.78 -6.11
C ARG A 72 7.57 -6.78 -5.46
N ALA A 73 7.46 -5.50 -5.81
CA ALA A 73 8.26 -4.45 -5.21
C ALA A 73 7.99 -4.32 -3.70
N LEU A 74 6.72 -4.34 -3.29
CA LEU A 74 6.33 -4.32 -1.89
C LEU A 74 6.85 -5.55 -1.14
N ARG A 75 6.65 -6.75 -1.69
CA ARG A 75 7.15 -8.00 -1.10
C ARG A 75 8.67 -7.97 -0.91
N ALA A 76 9.42 -7.54 -1.92
CA ALA A 76 10.87 -7.45 -1.85
C ALA A 76 11.33 -6.48 -0.75
N ALA A 77 10.70 -5.31 -0.64
CA ALA A 77 10.99 -4.34 0.41
C ALA A 77 10.68 -4.89 1.80
N TRP A 78 9.50 -5.47 2.00
CA TRP A 78 9.05 -5.96 3.29
C TRP A 78 9.83 -7.19 3.79
N THR A 79 10.16 -8.13 2.88
CA THR A 79 10.92 -9.34 3.27
C THR A 79 12.33 -8.99 3.75
N GLY A 80 12.94 -7.96 3.21
CA GLY A 80 14.31 -7.53 3.57
C GLY A 80 14.42 -6.61 4.78
N THR A 81 13.28 -6.21 5.39
CA THR A 81 13.30 -5.23 6.48
C THR A 81 13.47 -5.85 7.86
N THR A 82 14.08 -5.07 8.78
CA THR A 82 14.12 -5.35 10.22
C THR A 82 13.18 -4.44 11.01
N ALA A 83 12.44 -3.56 10.36
CA ALA A 83 11.52 -2.63 11.01
C ALA A 83 10.35 -3.34 11.69
N ASP A 84 9.91 -2.84 12.84
CA ASP A 84 8.76 -3.38 13.57
C ASP A 84 7.45 -3.16 12.82
N VAL A 85 7.37 -2.06 12.08
CA VAL A 85 6.22 -1.71 11.23
C VAL A 85 6.72 -1.32 9.85
N VAL A 86 6.10 -1.92 8.85
CA VAL A 86 6.23 -1.51 7.44
C VAL A 86 4.95 -0.84 7.00
N CYS A 87 5.09 0.29 6.31
CA CYS A 87 3.96 0.97 5.69
C CYS A 87 4.21 1.08 4.19
N TYR A 88 3.18 1.40 3.44
CA TYR A 88 3.40 1.91 2.09
C TYR A 88 2.38 2.99 1.74
N THR A 89 2.79 3.86 0.83
CA THR A 89 1.96 4.88 0.21
C THR A 89 2.23 4.92 -1.29
N ASP A 90 1.20 5.23 -2.07
CA ASP A 90 1.38 5.46 -3.51
C ASP A 90 2.20 6.75 -3.73
N VAL A 91 2.96 6.79 -4.81
CA VAL A 91 3.89 7.91 -5.11
C VAL A 91 3.19 9.23 -5.36
N ASP A 92 1.94 9.21 -5.81
CA ASP A 92 1.11 10.40 -6.05
C ASP A 92 0.67 11.10 -4.76
N LEU A 93 0.87 10.47 -3.59
CA LEU A 93 0.44 10.94 -2.28
C LEU A 93 -1.06 11.32 -2.24
N SER A 94 -1.88 10.61 -3.00
CA SER A 94 -3.35 10.79 -3.05
C SER A 94 -3.99 10.70 -1.68
N THR A 95 -3.43 9.90 -0.77
CA THR A 95 -3.84 9.88 0.65
C THR A 95 -3.04 10.92 1.43
N SER A 96 -3.74 11.77 2.19
CA SER A 96 -3.09 12.77 3.03
C SER A 96 -2.13 12.13 4.03
N LEU A 97 -0.89 12.60 4.05
CA LEU A 97 0.17 12.12 4.96
C LEU A 97 -0.19 12.32 6.44
N ALA A 98 -1.09 13.25 6.78
CA ALA A 98 -1.58 13.44 8.15
C ALA A 98 -2.15 12.15 8.78
N HIS A 99 -2.57 11.18 7.96
CA HIS A 99 -3.06 9.89 8.43
C HIS A 99 -1.96 8.84 8.64
N LEU A 100 -0.69 9.13 8.28
CA LEU A 100 0.39 8.15 8.38
C LEU A 100 0.74 7.82 9.84
N ARG A 101 0.86 8.84 10.68
CA ARG A 101 1.11 8.62 12.10
C ARG A 101 0.01 7.82 12.79
N PRO A 102 -1.30 8.16 12.67
CA PRO A 102 -2.39 7.32 13.18
C PRO A 102 -2.35 5.87 12.68
N LEU A 103 -1.95 5.66 11.42
CA LEU A 103 -1.82 4.33 10.83
C LEU A 103 -0.71 3.51 11.52
N VAL A 104 0.45 4.11 11.74
CA VAL A 104 1.60 3.51 12.43
C VAL A 104 1.27 3.27 13.91
N ASP A 105 0.66 4.25 14.59
CA ASP A 105 0.28 4.16 16.01
C ASP A 105 -0.72 3.02 16.25
N ALA A 106 -1.65 2.78 15.32
CA ALA A 106 -2.59 1.66 15.42
C ALA A 106 -1.87 0.31 15.51
N VAL A 107 -0.75 0.15 14.79
CA VAL A 107 0.04 -1.09 14.82
C VAL A 107 1.00 -1.10 16.02
N LEU A 108 1.76 -0.02 16.27
CA LEU A 108 2.78 0.00 17.31
C LEU A 108 2.20 0.05 18.73
N GLN A 109 1.09 0.77 18.92
CA GLN A 109 0.52 1.07 20.23
C GLN A 109 -0.89 0.51 20.40
N GLY A 110 -1.68 0.46 19.29
CA GLY A 110 -3.09 0.04 19.31
C GLY A 110 -3.29 -1.47 19.38
N GLY A 111 -2.22 -2.26 19.23
CA GLY A 111 -2.27 -3.72 19.24
C GLY A 111 -2.97 -4.32 18.03
N TYR A 112 -3.04 -3.60 16.90
CA TYR A 112 -3.46 -4.14 15.63
C TYR A 112 -2.26 -4.71 14.87
N ASP A 113 -2.51 -5.75 14.09
CA ASP A 113 -1.48 -6.35 13.24
C ASP A 113 -1.36 -5.65 11.88
N ILE A 114 -2.49 -5.11 11.40
CA ILE A 114 -2.58 -4.34 10.16
C ILE A 114 -3.45 -3.11 10.41
N ALA A 115 -3.07 -1.98 9.82
CA ALA A 115 -3.91 -0.78 9.72
C ALA A 115 -4.11 -0.39 8.25
N VAL A 116 -5.34 -0.08 7.89
CA VAL A 116 -5.77 0.25 6.52
C VAL A 116 -6.37 1.65 6.51
N GLY A 117 -5.82 2.53 5.69
CA GLY A 117 -6.43 3.84 5.44
C GLY A 117 -7.62 3.67 4.50
N SER A 118 -8.82 3.59 5.06
CA SER A 118 -10.03 3.29 4.30
C SER A 118 -10.68 4.54 3.73
N ARG A 119 -10.97 4.51 2.44
CA ARG A 119 -11.76 5.53 1.72
C ARG A 119 -13.28 5.33 1.87
N ARG A 120 -13.70 4.34 2.63
CA ARG A 120 -15.09 3.83 2.65
C ARG A 120 -15.78 4.02 3.99
N LEU A 121 -15.08 4.52 4.98
CA LEU A 121 -15.66 4.87 6.27
C LEU A 121 -16.48 6.16 6.19
N PRO A 122 -17.50 6.36 7.04
CA PRO A 122 -18.33 7.56 7.03
C PRO A 122 -17.52 8.85 7.17
N ASP A 123 -16.45 8.82 7.99
CA ASP A 123 -15.61 9.98 8.26
C ASP A 123 -14.50 10.21 7.21
N SER A 124 -14.41 9.36 6.20
CA SER A 124 -13.44 9.51 5.12
C SER A 124 -13.90 10.61 4.14
N ARG A 125 -12.95 11.49 3.79
CA ARG A 125 -13.17 12.58 2.83
C ARG A 125 -12.54 12.19 1.50
N VAL A 126 -13.37 11.81 0.51
CA VAL A 126 -12.91 11.26 -0.75
C VAL A 126 -13.41 12.10 -1.91
N THR A 127 -12.45 12.73 -2.63
CA THR A 127 -12.70 13.39 -3.91
C THR A 127 -12.39 12.41 -5.03
N ARG A 128 -13.44 11.90 -5.68
CA ARG A 128 -13.32 10.85 -6.68
C ARG A 128 -14.47 10.87 -7.66
N SER A 129 -14.24 10.47 -8.92
CA SER A 129 -15.30 10.30 -9.91
C SER A 129 -16.32 9.25 -9.46
N TRP A 130 -17.62 9.50 -9.73
CA TRP A 130 -18.70 8.62 -9.31
C TRP A 130 -18.58 7.21 -9.91
N ARG A 131 -18.09 7.09 -11.16
CA ARG A 131 -17.89 5.80 -11.85
C ARG A 131 -16.89 4.91 -11.11
N ARG A 132 -15.72 5.45 -10.76
CA ARG A 132 -14.69 4.72 -9.99
C ARG A 132 -15.17 4.40 -8.58
N ARG A 133 -16.00 5.27 -7.98
CA ARG A 133 -16.64 5.02 -6.68
C ARG A 133 -17.56 3.79 -6.75
N MET A 134 -18.37 3.67 -7.80
CA MET A 134 -19.27 2.51 -8.02
C MET A 134 -18.48 1.21 -8.23
N ILE A 135 -17.43 1.23 -9.05
CA ILE A 135 -16.57 0.04 -9.29
C ILE A 135 -15.93 -0.43 -7.98
N SER A 136 -15.33 0.48 -7.22
CA SER A 136 -14.73 0.15 -5.92
C SER A 136 -15.78 -0.37 -4.92
N HIS A 137 -17.00 0.16 -4.96
CA HIS A 137 -18.08 -0.34 -4.12
C HIS A 137 -18.47 -1.76 -4.48
N GLY A 138 -18.70 -2.03 -5.75
CA GLY A 138 -19.03 -3.37 -6.26
C GLY A 138 -17.94 -4.40 -5.93
N TYR A 139 -16.67 -4.03 -6.07
CA TYR A 139 -15.56 -4.90 -5.73
C TYR A 139 -15.53 -5.29 -4.24
N ASN A 140 -15.62 -4.32 -3.34
CA ASN A 140 -15.62 -4.64 -1.91
C ASN A 140 -16.89 -5.39 -1.47
N LEU A 141 -18.04 -5.17 -2.13
CA LEU A 141 -19.24 -5.96 -1.91
C LEU A 141 -19.05 -7.42 -2.35
N LEU A 142 -18.40 -7.64 -3.51
CA LEU A 142 -18.01 -8.97 -3.98
C LEU A 142 -17.11 -9.68 -2.97
N LEU A 143 -16.08 -9.01 -2.44
CA LEU A 143 -15.19 -9.60 -1.43
C LEU A 143 -15.96 -10.01 -0.18
N ARG A 144 -16.87 -9.16 0.32
CA ARG A 144 -17.70 -9.48 1.48
C ARG A 144 -18.60 -10.68 1.22
N ALA A 145 -19.27 -10.71 0.07
CA ALA A 145 -20.19 -11.80 -0.28
C ALA A 145 -19.44 -13.12 -0.53
N ALA A 146 -18.33 -13.10 -1.26
CA ALA A 146 -17.59 -14.28 -1.65
C ALA A 146 -16.67 -14.83 -0.54
N LEU A 147 -16.01 -13.94 0.21
CA LEU A 147 -14.96 -14.31 1.16
C LEU A 147 -15.31 -14.05 2.62
N GLY A 148 -16.41 -13.33 2.90
CA GLY A 148 -16.88 -13.02 4.26
C GLY A 148 -16.00 -12.04 5.03
N VAL A 149 -15.25 -11.18 4.32
CA VAL A 149 -14.31 -10.23 4.91
C VAL A 149 -15.00 -9.07 5.64
N ARG A 150 -14.34 -8.54 6.67
CA ARG A 150 -14.84 -7.44 7.50
C ARG A 150 -14.18 -6.12 7.19
N PHE A 151 -12.92 -6.11 6.77
CA PHE A 151 -12.22 -4.89 6.39
C PHE A 151 -12.98 -4.13 5.29
N SER A 152 -12.85 -2.82 5.27
CA SER A 152 -13.72 -1.97 4.44
C SER A 152 -13.13 -1.61 3.08
N ASP A 153 -11.80 -1.53 2.93
CA ASP A 153 -11.14 -1.11 1.68
C ASP A 153 -9.89 -1.95 1.39
N ALA A 154 -10.01 -2.95 0.53
CA ALA A 154 -8.91 -3.83 0.16
C ALA A 154 -7.83 -3.14 -0.68
N GLN A 155 -8.23 -2.22 -1.57
CA GLN A 155 -7.38 -1.69 -2.65
C GLN A 155 -6.76 -0.32 -2.35
N THR A 156 -6.84 0.17 -1.11
CA THR A 156 -6.16 1.43 -0.78
C THR A 156 -4.65 1.24 -0.80
N GLY A 157 -3.93 2.19 -1.40
CA GLY A 157 -2.48 2.27 -1.40
C GLY A 157 -1.90 2.89 -0.12
N PHE A 158 -2.55 2.69 1.04
CA PHE A 158 -2.14 3.29 2.29
C PHE A 158 -2.41 2.33 3.45
N LYS A 159 -1.38 1.56 3.82
CA LYS A 159 -1.45 0.52 4.86
C LYS A 159 -0.19 0.48 5.71
N ALA A 160 -0.35 0.00 6.94
CA ALA A 160 0.75 -0.39 7.82
C ALA A 160 0.56 -1.83 8.28
N LEU A 161 1.66 -2.56 8.39
CA LEU A 161 1.70 -3.97 8.79
C LEU A 161 2.73 -4.15 9.89
N SER A 162 2.42 -4.97 10.86
CA SER A 162 3.39 -5.42 11.85
C SER A 162 4.41 -6.36 11.19
N ARG A 163 5.62 -6.40 11.74
CA ARG A 163 6.65 -7.37 11.35
C ARG A 163 6.13 -8.81 11.41
N ARG A 164 5.26 -9.11 12.36
CA ARG A 164 4.63 -10.43 12.50
C ARG A 164 3.84 -10.81 11.25
N VAL A 165 3.03 -9.91 10.70
CA VAL A 165 2.30 -10.16 9.43
C VAL A 165 3.25 -10.41 8.26
N VAL A 166 4.33 -9.64 8.19
CA VAL A 166 5.35 -9.83 7.14
C VAL A 166 5.99 -11.22 7.22
N ILE A 167 6.27 -11.72 8.41
CA ILE A 167 6.93 -13.02 8.59
C ILE A 167 5.95 -14.18 8.44
N GLU A 168 4.74 -14.06 8.97
CA GLU A 168 3.82 -15.20 9.12
C GLU A 168 2.74 -15.26 8.03
N VAL A 169 2.40 -14.15 7.36
CA VAL A 169 1.32 -14.10 6.36
C VAL A 169 1.83 -13.86 4.94
N LEU A 170 2.77 -12.91 4.78
CA LEU A 170 3.26 -12.53 3.45
C LEU A 170 3.85 -13.69 2.63
N PRO A 171 4.53 -14.70 3.19
CA PRO A 171 5.05 -15.84 2.43
C PRO A 171 3.97 -16.65 1.71
N ASP A 172 2.74 -16.66 2.21
CA ASP A 172 1.62 -17.41 1.64
C ASP A 172 0.77 -16.60 0.65
N VAL A 173 1.06 -15.31 0.50
CA VAL A 173 0.46 -14.46 -0.53
C VAL A 173 1.06 -14.86 -1.88
N CYS A 174 0.23 -15.25 -2.84
CA CYS A 174 0.67 -15.73 -4.15
C CYS A 174 0.75 -14.63 -5.21
N ASP A 175 -0.04 -13.57 -5.06
CA ASP A 175 -0.09 -12.49 -6.04
C ASP A 175 1.10 -11.53 -5.90
N ASP A 176 1.69 -11.15 -7.04
CA ASP A 176 2.82 -10.23 -7.14
C ASP A 176 2.44 -8.90 -7.82
N SER A 177 1.13 -8.64 -7.98
CA SER A 177 0.59 -7.49 -8.71
C SER A 177 -0.36 -6.67 -7.84
N TRP A 178 -1.50 -6.30 -8.36
CA TRP A 178 -2.49 -5.46 -7.67
C TRP A 178 -3.33 -6.22 -6.64
N PHE A 179 -3.53 -7.54 -6.82
CA PHE A 179 -4.31 -8.36 -5.91
C PHE A 179 -3.58 -8.72 -4.62
N LEU A 180 -2.26 -8.49 -4.53
CA LEU A 180 -1.46 -8.73 -3.31
C LEU A 180 -2.12 -8.14 -2.06
N ASP A 181 -2.60 -6.90 -2.15
CA ASP A 181 -3.27 -6.23 -1.03
C ASP A 181 -4.51 -6.97 -0.52
N THR A 182 -5.35 -7.37 -1.45
CA THR A 182 -6.58 -8.11 -1.12
C THR A 182 -6.24 -9.48 -0.53
N GLU A 183 -5.33 -10.21 -1.16
CA GLU A 183 -4.92 -11.54 -0.71
C GLU A 183 -4.31 -11.50 0.69
N LEU A 184 -3.41 -10.56 0.95
CA LEU A 184 -2.78 -10.35 2.25
C LEU A 184 -3.82 -10.10 3.35
N LEU A 185 -4.75 -9.17 3.12
CA LEU A 185 -5.79 -8.85 4.10
C LEU A 185 -6.72 -10.04 4.37
N VAL A 186 -7.12 -10.78 3.32
CA VAL A 186 -7.98 -11.96 3.46
C VAL A 186 -7.28 -13.05 4.26
N LEU A 187 -6.01 -13.34 3.94
CA LEU A 187 -5.24 -14.36 4.66
C LEU A 187 -5.00 -13.96 6.11
N ALA A 188 -4.66 -12.69 6.36
CA ALA A 188 -4.49 -12.18 7.71
C ALA A 188 -5.79 -12.29 8.53
N GLU A 189 -6.92 -11.84 7.99
CA GLU A 189 -8.21 -11.89 8.69
C GLU A 189 -8.64 -13.33 8.99
N ARG A 190 -8.45 -14.27 8.05
CA ARG A 190 -8.74 -15.70 8.26
C ARG A 190 -7.89 -16.34 9.36
N ARG A 191 -6.68 -15.84 9.58
CA ARG A 191 -5.76 -16.30 10.62
C ARG A 191 -5.97 -15.60 11.96
N GLY A 192 -6.99 -14.73 12.05
CA GLY A 192 -7.35 -14.03 13.28
C GLY A 192 -6.49 -12.82 13.60
N TYR A 193 -5.69 -12.30 12.63
CA TYR A 193 -4.97 -11.05 12.81
C TYR A 193 -5.94 -9.87 12.91
N ARG A 194 -5.61 -8.92 13.78
CA ARG A 194 -6.43 -7.74 14.03
C ARG A 194 -6.17 -6.67 12.98
N ILE A 195 -7.21 -6.31 12.23
CA ILE A 195 -7.14 -5.28 11.18
C ILE A 195 -7.91 -4.05 11.67
N ALA A 196 -7.27 -2.89 11.66
CA ALA A 196 -7.90 -1.59 11.88
C ALA A 196 -8.22 -0.92 10.56
N ASP A 197 -9.45 -0.45 10.39
CA ASP A 197 -9.81 0.51 9.33
C ASP A 197 -9.81 1.91 9.91
N LEU A 198 -9.04 2.83 9.30
CA LEU A 198 -8.93 4.23 9.71
C LEU A 198 -9.47 5.14 8.60
N PRO A 199 -10.28 6.16 8.93
CA PRO A 199 -10.77 7.10 7.93
C PRO A 199 -9.62 7.94 7.38
N VAL A 200 -9.66 8.23 6.07
CA VAL A 200 -8.63 9.03 5.41
C VAL A 200 -9.23 10.15 4.56
N THR A 201 -8.44 11.18 4.35
CA THR A 201 -8.65 12.17 3.29
C THR A 201 -7.89 11.71 2.05
N TRP A 202 -8.61 11.52 0.95
CA TRP A 202 -8.06 11.02 -0.29
C TRP A 202 -8.56 11.85 -1.48
N VAL A 203 -7.63 12.25 -2.34
CA VAL A 203 -7.92 13.03 -3.55
C VAL A 203 -7.45 12.25 -4.76
N GLU A 204 -8.33 12.06 -5.75
CA GLU A 204 -7.99 11.35 -6.97
C GLU A 204 -6.97 12.12 -7.79
N ASP A 205 -5.89 11.46 -8.19
CA ASP A 205 -4.99 11.98 -9.20
C ASP A 205 -5.59 11.70 -10.59
N ASP A 206 -5.67 12.75 -11.42
CA ASP A 206 -6.23 12.67 -12.78
C ASP A 206 -5.38 11.81 -13.73
N ASP A 207 -4.10 11.57 -13.41
CA ASP A 207 -3.14 10.82 -14.24
C ASP A 207 -3.07 9.31 -13.90
N SER A 208 -4.13 8.77 -13.29
CA SER A 208 -4.18 7.36 -12.88
C SER A 208 -4.11 6.38 -14.07
N ARG A 209 -2.97 5.66 -14.19
CA ARG A 209 -2.65 4.72 -15.28
C ARG A 209 -3.22 3.30 -15.09
N VAL A 210 -4.05 3.06 -14.09
CA VAL A 210 -4.60 1.73 -13.81
C VAL A 210 -5.53 1.28 -14.93
N LYS A 211 -5.18 0.19 -15.62
CA LYS A 211 -6.02 -0.46 -16.64
C LYS A 211 -7.13 -1.26 -15.98
N LEU A 212 -8.25 -0.60 -15.65
CA LEU A 212 -9.36 -1.13 -14.86
C LEU A 212 -9.86 -2.52 -15.29
N LEU A 213 -9.98 -2.80 -16.60
CA LEU A 213 -10.52 -4.08 -17.09
C LEU A 213 -9.57 -5.27 -16.83
N ARG A 214 -8.26 -5.07 -17.04
CA ARG A 214 -7.27 -6.13 -16.82
C ARG A 214 -7.14 -6.44 -15.33
N THR A 215 -7.06 -5.40 -14.50
CA THR A 215 -6.98 -5.53 -13.05
C THR A 215 -8.23 -6.23 -12.50
N ALA A 216 -9.43 -5.89 -12.99
CA ALA A 216 -10.67 -6.52 -12.56
C ALA A 216 -10.71 -8.04 -12.86
N TRP A 217 -10.15 -8.48 -13.99
CA TRP A 217 -10.08 -9.90 -14.31
C TRP A 217 -9.11 -10.67 -13.43
N ASP A 218 -7.94 -10.09 -13.16
CA ASP A 218 -6.94 -10.66 -12.25
C ASP A 218 -7.49 -10.73 -10.83
N ASP A 219 -8.22 -9.71 -10.39
CA ASP A 219 -8.93 -9.67 -9.11
C ASP A 219 -9.97 -10.82 -8.98
N VAL A 220 -10.79 -11.05 -10.03
CA VAL A 220 -11.78 -12.14 -10.02
C VAL A 220 -11.10 -13.51 -9.90
N ARG A 221 -10.00 -13.72 -10.62
CA ARG A 221 -9.20 -14.97 -10.51
C ARG A 221 -8.63 -15.15 -9.11
N GLY A 222 -8.11 -14.08 -8.51
CA GLY A 222 -7.61 -14.08 -7.15
C GLY A 222 -8.70 -14.43 -6.13
N VAL A 223 -9.88 -13.82 -6.26
CA VAL A 223 -11.05 -14.13 -5.43
C VAL A 223 -11.46 -15.60 -5.56
N ALA A 224 -11.52 -16.13 -6.79
CA ALA A 224 -11.85 -17.53 -7.05
C ALA A 224 -10.82 -18.49 -6.42
N ARG A 225 -9.52 -18.15 -6.47
CA ARG A 225 -8.45 -18.90 -5.80
C ARG A 225 -8.68 -18.94 -4.29
N LEU A 226 -8.88 -17.78 -3.66
CA LEU A 226 -9.12 -17.68 -2.23
C LEU A 226 -10.42 -18.33 -1.77
N TRP A 227 -11.43 -18.37 -2.63
CA TRP A 227 -12.70 -19.05 -2.33
C TRP A 227 -12.52 -20.56 -2.26
N ARG A 228 -11.67 -21.14 -3.12
CA ARG A 228 -11.38 -22.60 -3.15
C ARG A 228 -10.51 -23.07 -1.98
N THR A 229 -9.79 -22.17 -1.33
CA THR A 229 -8.90 -22.46 -0.20
C THR A 229 -9.49 -22.11 1.15
N ARG A 230 -10.82 -22.04 1.21
CA ARG A 230 -11.59 -21.82 2.44
C ARG A 230 -11.46 -22.98 3.43
#